data_25595886079abd98b7ebd4886855b81f
#
_entry.id   25595886079abd98b7ebd4886855b81f
#
_cell.length_a   1.000
_cell.length_b   1.000
_cell.length_c   1.000
_cell.angle_alpha   90.00
_cell.angle_beta   90.00
_cell.angle_gamma   90.00
#
_symmetry.space_group_name_H-M   'P 1'
#
loop_
_entity.id
_entity.type
_entity.pdbx_description
1 polymer ?
#
loop_
_entity_poly.entity_id
_entity_poly.type
_entity_poly.pdbx_seq_one_letter_code
_entity_poly.pdbx_strand_id
1 'polypeptide(L)'
;MIRAALALDPGATTGAALVTRPFGDDSRPRCLAACAIAPSRPSKGSRVVRAAEFERRYLLAARQVLLGFRCLLADYRLDEVVLVVERRPLSLAAGDVEEFEGLVSRVQQLSDACVDTWGRAAQRTDHTWWTAQHEGIPTGKLGDGSHRVEEASARVAGAGVFLEVVKPARARVDVAEAVLVAAAEVLASAGRAAG
;
A
#
# COMPACT_ATOMS: atom_id res chain seq x y z
N MET A 1 -11.56 17.71 -4.14
CA MET A 1 -10.08 17.77 -3.97
C MET A 1 -9.65 16.60 -3.08
N ILE A 2 -8.72 15.77 -3.52
CA ILE A 2 -8.22 14.65 -2.70
C ILE A 2 -7.41 15.18 -1.51
N ARG A 3 -7.77 14.76 -0.31
CA ARG A 3 -7.13 15.16 0.95
C ARG A 3 -6.36 14.02 1.62
N ALA A 4 -6.71 12.79 1.28
CA ALA A 4 -6.03 11.60 1.78
C ALA A 4 -5.92 10.53 0.71
N ALA A 5 -4.90 9.68 0.80
CA ALA A 5 -4.73 8.50 0.00
C ALA A 5 -4.47 7.29 0.89
N LEU A 6 -5.16 6.20 0.60
CA LEU A 6 -4.89 4.88 1.15
C LEU A 6 -4.30 4.05 0.03
N ALA A 7 -3.06 3.61 0.21
CA ALA A 7 -2.37 2.77 -0.75
C ALA A 7 -2.08 1.38 -0.19
N LEU A 8 -2.16 0.41 -1.08
CA LEU A 8 -1.87 -1.00 -0.84
C LEU A 8 -0.81 -1.45 -1.85
N ASP A 9 0.32 -1.95 -1.36
CA ASP A 9 1.38 -2.56 -2.17
C ASP A 9 1.33 -4.09 -2.01
N PRO A 10 0.73 -4.81 -2.98
CA PRO A 10 0.61 -6.27 -2.93
C PRO A 10 1.95 -6.93 -3.22
N GLY A 11 2.58 -7.52 -2.21
CA GLY A 11 3.82 -8.28 -2.30
C GLY A 11 3.71 -9.65 -1.66
N ALA A 12 4.86 -10.24 -1.29
CA ALA A 12 4.91 -11.42 -0.42
C ALA A 12 4.24 -11.12 0.94
N THR A 13 4.38 -9.90 1.38
CA THR A 13 3.61 -9.22 2.43
C THR A 13 2.98 -8.00 1.77
N THR A 14 1.74 -7.68 2.09
CA THR A 14 1.13 -6.46 1.55
C THR A 14 1.40 -5.30 2.48
N GLY A 15 2.02 -4.25 1.95
CA GLY A 15 2.11 -2.96 2.62
C GLY A 15 0.78 -2.22 2.52
N ALA A 16 0.40 -1.53 3.59
CA ALA A 16 -0.78 -0.67 3.64
C ALA A 16 -0.44 0.64 4.33
N ALA A 17 -0.79 1.77 3.72
CA ALA A 17 -0.51 3.08 4.27
C ALA A 17 -1.63 4.08 4.00
N LEU A 18 -1.86 4.94 4.98
CA LEU A 18 -2.78 6.06 4.92
C LEU A 18 -1.99 7.36 5.08
N VAL A 19 -2.01 8.18 4.04
CA VAL A 19 -1.28 9.45 3.98
C VAL A 19 -2.24 10.58 3.67
N THR A 20 -2.08 11.72 4.34
CA THR A 20 -2.84 12.94 4.10
C THR A 20 -1.97 14.02 3.47
N ARG A 21 -2.62 15.01 2.92
CA ARG A 21 -1.96 16.24 2.47
C ARG A 21 -1.20 16.90 3.62
N PRO A 22 -0.19 17.72 3.28
CA PRO A 22 0.43 18.62 4.24
C PRO A 22 -0.63 19.44 4.98
N PHE A 23 -0.41 19.64 6.26
CA PHE A 23 -1.27 20.45 7.12
C PHE A 23 -0.43 21.44 7.92
N GLY A 24 -0.87 22.68 8.00
CA GLY A 24 -0.13 23.75 8.64
C GLY A 24 1.13 24.12 7.85
N ASP A 25 2.23 24.37 8.55
CA ASP A 25 3.51 24.84 7.98
C ASP A 25 4.38 23.71 7.41
N ASP A 26 4.02 22.43 7.62
CA ASP A 26 4.75 21.30 7.05
C ASP A 26 4.34 21.10 5.59
N SER A 27 5.29 21.26 4.67
CA SER A 27 5.06 21.05 3.23
C SER A 27 4.99 19.58 2.82
N ARG A 28 5.35 18.66 3.72
CA ARG A 28 5.38 17.21 3.45
C ARG A 28 4.02 16.55 3.72
N PRO A 29 3.63 15.55 2.90
CA PRO A 29 2.54 14.67 3.24
C PRO A 29 2.74 14.03 4.62
N ARG A 30 1.64 13.70 5.31
CA ARG A 30 1.69 13.10 6.66
C ARG A 30 1.14 11.69 6.64
N CYS A 31 1.92 10.74 7.13
CA CYS A 31 1.47 9.38 7.39
C CYS A 31 0.61 9.36 8.67
N LEU A 32 -0.64 8.94 8.55
CA LEU A 32 -1.55 8.73 9.69
C LEU A 32 -1.49 7.32 10.23
N ALA A 33 -1.25 6.35 9.36
CA ALA A 33 -1.09 4.95 9.72
C ALA A 33 -0.37 4.20 8.61
N ALA A 34 0.44 3.22 8.97
CA ALA A 34 1.05 2.28 8.04
C ALA A 34 1.27 0.93 8.75
N CYS A 35 1.01 -0.15 8.05
CA CYS A 35 1.17 -1.50 8.58
C CYS A 35 1.36 -2.54 7.48
N ALA A 36 1.74 -3.75 7.88
CA ALA A 36 1.80 -4.91 7.00
C ALA A 36 0.58 -5.80 7.17
N ILE A 37 -0.01 -6.24 6.06
CA ILE A 37 -1.03 -7.29 6.01
C ILE A 37 -0.29 -8.60 5.76
N ALA A 38 -0.03 -9.35 6.85
CA ALA A 38 0.76 -10.58 6.84
C ALA A 38 0.11 -11.65 7.72
N PRO A 39 -0.97 -12.30 7.26
CA PRO A 39 -1.61 -13.35 8.04
C PRO A 39 -0.69 -14.55 8.19
N SER A 40 -0.78 -15.25 9.33
CA SER A 40 -0.01 -16.45 9.58
C SER A 40 -0.40 -17.57 8.59
N ARG A 41 0.63 -18.28 8.08
CA ARG A 41 0.40 -19.43 7.20
C ARG A 41 -0.20 -20.59 7.99
N PRO A 42 -1.24 -21.25 7.46
CA PRO A 42 -1.79 -22.45 8.09
C PRO A 42 -0.74 -23.58 8.12
N SER A 43 -0.64 -24.27 9.25
CA SER A 43 0.34 -25.35 9.44
C SER A 43 -0.22 -26.75 9.17
N LYS A 44 -1.56 -26.90 9.14
CA LYS A 44 -2.25 -28.20 9.01
C LYS A 44 -3.06 -28.29 7.73
N GLY A 45 -3.21 -29.50 7.20
CA GLY A 45 -4.01 -29.80 6.01
C GLY A 45 -3.19 -30.02 4.74
N SER A 46 -3.85 -30.44 3.66
CA SER A 46 -3.25 -30.57 2.34
C SER A 46 -2.82 -29.20 1.78
N ARG A 47 -2.00 -29.18 0.71
CA ARG A 47 -1.56 -27.94 0.06
C ARG A 47 -2.76 -27.06 -0.34
N VAL A 48 -3.78 -27.65 -0.93
CA VAL A 48 -4.99 -26.94 -1.38
C VAL A 48 -5.75 -26.34 -0.20
N VAL A 49 -5.97 -27.11 0.87
CA VAL A 49 -6.65 -26.63 2.08
C VAL A 49 -5.89 -25.48 2.74
N ARG A 50 -4.55 -25.58 2.81
CA ARG A 50 -3.72 -24.52 3.38
C ARG A 50 -3.74 -23.25 2.52
N ALA A 51 -3.75 -23.36 1.20
CA ALA A 51 -3.86 -22.21 0.30
C ALA A 51 -5.20 -21.48 0.50
N ALA A 52 -6.32 -22.21 0.44
CA ALA A 52 -7.65 -21.64 0.64
C ALA A 52 -7.81 -20.96 2.01
N GLU A 53 -7.30 -21.60 3.07
CA GLU A 53 -7.36 -21.02 4.42
C GLU A 53 -6.45 -19.77 4.54
N PHE A 54 -5.29 -19.77 3.88
CA PHE A 54 -4.41 -18.60 3.84
C PHE A 54 -5.10 -17.42 3.14
N GLU A 55 -5.74 -17.65 2.00
CA GLU A 55 -6.48 -16.62 1.27
C GLU A 55 -7.63 -16.05 2.09
N ARG A 56 -8.39 -16.93 2.77
CA ARG A 56 -9.45 -16.50 3.68
C ARG A 56 -8.93 -15.61 4.82
N ARG A 57 -7.81 -15.97 5.43
CA ARG A 57 -7.17 -15.17 6.50
C ARG A 57 -6.63 -13.85 5.96
N TYR A 58 -6.06 -13.87 4.76
CA TYR A 58 -5.55 -12.69 4.11
C TYR A 58 -6.67 -11.67 3.84
N LEU A 59 -7.76 -12.11 3.25
CA LEU A 59 -8.92 -11.25 2.99
C LEU A 59 -9.50 -10.66 4.28
N LEU A 60 -9.61 -11.47 5.34
CA LEU A 60 -10.09 -11.00 6.64
C LEU A 60 -9.15 -9.94 7.23
N ALA A 61 -7.84 -10.17 7.20
CA ALA A 61 -6.85 -9.21 7.69
C ALA A 61 -6.87 -7.92 6.88
N ALA A 62 -7.00 -8.00 5.55
CA ALA A 62 -7.14 -6.83 4.69
C ALA A 62 -8.38 -5.99 5.05
N ARG A 63 -9.53 -6.63 5.22
CA ARG A 63 -10.76 -5.95 5.65
C ARG A 63 -10.61 -5.26 7.01
N GLN A 64 -9.97 -5.91 7.97
CA GLN A 64 -9.73 -5.33 9.30
C GLN A 64 -8.84 -4.08 9.23
N VAL A 65 -7.76 -4.12 8.46
CA VAL A 65 -6.87 -2.96 8.25
C VAL A 65 -7.62 -1.84 7.55
N LEU A 66 -8.36 -2.14 6.48
CA LEU A 66 -9.12 -1.15 5.73
C LEU A 66 -10.22 -0.49 6.57
N LEU A 67 -10.91 -1.25 7.42
CA LEU A 67 -11.89 -0.70 8.38
C LEU A 67 -11.21 0.18 9.42
N GLY A 68 -10.06 -0.22 9.96
CA GLY A 68 -9.28 0.59 10.88
C GLY A 68 -8.87 1.92 10.24
N PHE A 69 -8.40 1.92 9.00
CA PHE A 69 -8.05 3.14 8.27
C PHE A 69 -9.28 4.02 7.99
N ARG A 70 -10.43 3.41 7.70
CA ARG A 70 -11.68 4.16 7.55
C ARG A 70 -12.09 4.88 8.83
N CYS A 71 -11.91 4.25 9.99
CA CYS A 71 -12.18 4.89 11.28
C CYS A 71 -11.27 6.10 11.53
N LEU A 72 -10.00 6.06 11.09
CA LEU A 72 -9.08 7.20 11.20
C LEU A 72 -9.48 8.38 10.30
N LEU A 73 -10.31 8.15 9.32
CA LEU A 73 -10.82 9.15 8.38
C LEU A 73 -12.30 9.47 8.59
N ALA A 74 -12.83 9.28 9.79
CA ALA A 74 -14.25 9.51 10.08
C ALA A 74 -14.72 10.93 9.72
N ASP A 75 -13.83 11.92 9.83
CA ASP A 75 -14.12 13.33 9.51
C ASP A 75 -13.88 13.68 8.03
N TYR A 76 -13.45 12.72 7.20
CA TYR A 76 -13.21 12.93 5.78
C TYR A 76 -14.41 12.46 4.96
N ARG A 77 -14.75 13.23 3.95
CA ARG A 77 -15.71 12.76 2.95
C ARG A 77 -15.06 11.67 2.08
N LEU A 78 -15.84 10.68 1.68
CA LEU A 78 -15.31 9.56 0.88
C LEU A 78 -14.76 10.00 -0.50
N ASP A 79 -15.29 11.08 -1.07
CA ASP A 79 -14.81 11.65 -2.33
C ASP A 79 -13.49 12.44 -2.17
N GLU A 80 -13.06 12.73 -0.94
CA GLU A 80 -11.77 13.34 -0.62
C GLU A 80 -10.63 12.33 -0.40
N VAL A 81 -10.96 11.03 -0.39
CA VAL A 81 -9.99 9.95 -0.17
C VAL A 81 -9.82 9.16 -1.45
N VAL A 82 -8.60 8.91 -1.90
CA VAL A 82 -8.32 7.97 -2.98
C VAL A 82 -7.88 6.62 -2.41
N LEU A 83 -8.40 5.54 -2.97
CA LEU A 83 -7.97 4.17 -2.68
C LEU A 83 -7.15 3.67 -3.85
N VAL A 84 -5.93 3.19 -3.59
CA VAL A 84 -4.98 2.80 -4.63
C VAL A 84 -4.40 1.42 -4.31
N VAL A 85 -4.33 0.57 -5.33
CA VAL A 85 -3.55 -0.68 -5.29
C VAL A 85 -2.44 -0.57 -6.32
N GLU A 86 -1.19 -0.76 -5.89
CA GLU A 86 -0.07 -0.78 -6.81
C GLU A 86 -0.16 -1.98 -7.73
N ARG A 87 0.00 -1.73 -9.02
CA ARG A 87 0.18 -2.74 -10.03
C ARG A 87 1.68 -2.87 -10.29
N ARG A 88 2.30 -3.91 -9.78
CA ARG A 88 3.67 -4.21 -10.17
C ARG A 88 3.71 -4.52 -11.67
N PRO A 89 4.68 -3.95 -12.41
CA PRO A 89 4.89 -4.36 -13.78
C PRO A 89 5.19 -5.86 -13.76
N LEU A 90 4.34 -6.60 -14.45
CA LEU A 90 4.51 -8.02 -14.65
C LEU A 90 5.63 -8.20 -15.66
N SER A 91 6.87 -8.03 -15.23
CA SER A 91 7.97 -8.58 -15.99
C SER A 91 7.83 -10.09 -15.85
N LEU A 92 7.32 -10.71 -16.89
CA LEU A 92 7.40 -12.15 -17.13
C LEU A 92 8.89 -12.51 -17.37
N ALA A 93 9.76 -12.14 -16.42
CA ALA A 93 11.07 -12.70 -16.32
C ALA A 93 10.88 -14.15 -15.90
N ALA A 94 10.75 -14.96 -16.92
CA ALA A 94 10.95 -16.41 -16.96
C ALA A 94 10.84 -17.10 -15.57
N GLY A 95 9.70 -17.72 -15.30
CA GLY A 95 9.74 -18.92 -14.49
C GLY A 95 8.70 -19.12 -13.42
N ASP A 96 7.98 -18.12 -12.94
CA ASP A 96 7.08 -18.37 -11.80
C ASP A 96 5.63 -17.93 -12.08
N VAL A 97 4.92 -18.77 -12.88
CA VAL A 97 3.49 -18.61 -13.15
C VAL A 97 2.68 -18.63 -11.84
N GLU A 98 3.08 -19.47 -10.86
CA GLU A 98 2.40 -19.55 -9.55
C GLU A 98 2.54 -18.24 -8.75
N GLU A 99 3.69 -17.60 -8.78
CA GLU A 99 3.90 -16.30 -8.09
C GLU A 99 3.05 -15.20 -8.75
N PHE A 100 2.98 -15.22 -10.09
CA PHE A 100 2.17 -14.33 -10.88
C PHE A 100 0.68 -14.47 -10.57
N GLU A 101 0.15 -15.68 -10.61
CA GLU A 101 -1.27 -15.96 -10.30
C GLU A 101 -1.60 -15.56 -8.86
N GLY A 102 -0.70 -15.84 -7.92
CA GLY A 102 -0.85 -15.42 -6.54
C GLY A 102 -0.91 -13.89 -6.38
N LEU A 103 -0.12 -13.14 -7.14
CA LEU A 103 -0.12 -11.68 -7.11
C LEU A 103 -1.40 -11.11 -7.69
N VAL A 104 -1.85 -11.62 -8.84
CA VAL A 104 -3.12 -11.22 -9.48
C VAL A 104 -4.30 -11.48 -8.54
N SER A 105 -4.33 -12.66 -7.89
CA SER A 105 -5.35 -12.99 -6.90
C SER A 105 -5.36 -12.01 -5.73
N ARG A 106 -4.20 -11.63 -5.20
CA ARG A 106 -4.10 -10.65 -4.10
C ARG A 106 -4.59 -9.26 -4.50
N VAL A 107 -4.22 -8.78 -5.68
CA VAL A 107 -4.73 -7.50 -6.20
C VAL A 107 -6.25 -7.51 -6.27
N GLN A 108 -6.84 -8.61 -6.76
CA GLN A 108 -8.29 -8.75 -6.81
C GLN A 108 -8.91 -8.78 -5.41
N GLN A 109 -8.37 -9.57 -4.50
CA GLN A 109 -8.85 -9.67 -3.12
C GLN A 109 -8.76 -8.33 -2.36
N LEU A 110 -7.71 -7.54 -2.61
CA LEU A 110 -7.59 -6.19 -2.03
C LEU A 110 -8.64 -5.25 -2.61
N SER A 111 -8.89 -5.32 -3.91
CA SER A 111 -9.95 -4.54 -4.57
C SER A 111 -11.33 -4.88 -4.00
N ASP A 112 -11.61 -6.17 -3.83
CA ASP A 112 -12.88 -6.65 -3.24
C ASP A 112 -13.01 -6.20 -1.78
N ALA A 113 -11.94 -6.28 -1.00
CA ALA A 113 -11.91 -5.78 0.37
C ALA A 113 -12.17 -4.26 0.43
N CYS A 114 -11.68 -3.49 -0.53
CA CYS A 114 -12.01 -2.06 -0.65
C CYS A 114 -13.49 -1.84 -0.95
N VAL A 115 -14.09 -2.62 -1.86
CA VAL A 115 -15.53 -2.55 -2.14
C VAL A 115 -16.34 -2.84 -0.88
N ASP A 116 -16.00 -3.91 -0.16
CA ASP A 116 -16.71 -4.33 1.05
C ASP A 116 -16.62 -3.32 2.20
N THR A 117 -15.48 -2.63 2.32
CA THR A 117 -15.22 -1.75 3.47
C THR A 117 -15.46 -0.27 3.17
N TRP A 118 -15.26 0.15 1.91
CA TRP A 118 -15.35 1.55 1.48
C TRP A 118 -16.47 1.81 0.47
N GLY A 119 -17.18 0.77 0.01
CA GLY A 119 -18.24 0.86 -1.00
C GLY A 119 -17.75 1.17 -2.41
N ARG A 120 -16.43 1.07 -2.67
CA ARG A 120 -15.83 1.33 -3.98
C ARG A 120 -14.53 0.57 -4.19
N ALA A 121 -14.22 0.24 -5.45
CA ALA A 121 -12.97 -0.38 -5.82
C ALA A 121 -11.78 0.59 -5.69
N ALA A 122 -10.61 0.04 -5.41
CA ALA A 122 -9.37 0.79 -5.48
C ALA A 122 -8.96 1.06 -6.93
N GLN A 123 -8.37 2.21 -7.18
CA GLN A 123 -7.71 2.53 -8.45
C GLN A 123 -6.40 1.75 -8.54
N ARG A 124 -5.98 1.43 -9.76
CA ARG A 124 -4.69 0.80 -10.00
C ARG A 124 -3.67 1.85 -10.39
N THR A 125 -2.50 1.81 -9.76
CA THR A 125 -1.38 2.68 -10.10
C THR A 125 -0.16 1.85 -10.50
N ASP A 126 0.65 2.39 -11.39
CA ASP A 126 1.87 1.72 -11.86
C ASP A 126 3.10 2.21 -11.10
N HIS A 127 4.06 1.31 -10.91
CA HIS A 127 5.33 1.60 -10.24
C HIS A 127 6.06 2.80 -10.85
N THR A 128 6.15 2.86 -12.18
CA THR A 128 6.80 3.96 -12.90
C THR A 128 6.10 5.30 -12.69
N TRP A 129 4.78 5.29 -12.55
CA TRP A 129 4.02 6.51 -12.34
C TRP A 129 4.32 7.14 -10.98
N TRP A 130 4.20 6.37 -9.90
CA TRP A 130 4.40 6.95 -8.57
C TRP A 130 5.87 7.28 -8.28
N THR A 131 6.83 6.52 -8.82
CA THR A 131 8.26 6.84 -8.70
C THR A 131 8.61 8.15 -9.41
N ALA A 132 7.96 8.45 -10.53
CA ALA A 132 8.13 9.72 -11.23
C ALA A 132 7.60 10.94 -10.44
N GLN A 133 6.69 10.74 -9.49
CA GLN A 133 6.22 11.81 -8.59
C GLN A 133 7.23 12.16 -7.48
N HIS A 134 8.22 11.30 -7.28
CA HIS A 134 9.25 11.48 -6.26
C HIS A 134 10.62 11.66 -6.94
N GLU A 135 11.08 12.90 -7.01
CA GLU A 135 12.39 13.21 -7.59
C GLU A 135 13.52 12.43 -6.92
N GLY A 136 14.38 11.80 -7.73
CA GLY A 136 15.57 11.08 -7.26
C GLY A 136 15.30 9.68 -6.71
N ILE A 137 14.06 9.16 -6.70
CA ILE A 137 13.82 7.77 -6.34
C ILE A 137 14.18 6.86 -7.52
N PRO A 138 15.10 5.90 -7.35
CA PRO A 138 15.41 4.94 -8.40
C PRO A 138 14.20 4.09 -8.78
N THR A 139 13.95 3.91 -10.07
CA THR A 139 12.84 3.11 -10.60
C THR A 139 13.09 1.59 -10.54
N GLY A 140 14.33 1.17 -10.31
CA GLY A 140 14.74 -0.23 -10.25
C GLY A 140 14.88 -0.77 -8.82
N LYS A 141 14.93 -2.11 -8.70
CA LYS A 141 15.35 -2.75 -7.44
C LYS A 141 16.83 -2.45 -7.21
N LEU A 142 17.13 -1.70 -6.16
CA LEU A 142 18.48 -1.51 -5.66
C LEU A 142 18.65 -2.33 -4.38
N GLY A 143 19.39 -3.41 -4.45
CA GLY A 143 19.70 -4.24 -3.29
C GLY A 143 18.46 -4.85 -2.61
N ASP A 144 18.40 -4.74 -1.29
CA ASP A 144 17.33 -5.27 -0.44
C ASP A 144 16.11 -4.33 -0.31
N GLY A 145 16.12 -3.19 -0.98
CA GLY A 145 15.06 -2.18 -0.91
C GLY A 145 15.08 -1.30 0.34
N SER A 146 16.12 -1.37 1.19
CA SER A 146 16.23 -0.55 2.41
C SER A 146 16.14 0.94 2.15
N HIS A 147 16.63 1.41 0.99
CA HIS A 147 16.50 2.80 0.54
C HIS A 147 15.04 3.28 0.48
N ARG A 148 14.06 2.39 0.27
CA ARG A 148 12.63 2.75 0.29
C ARG A 148 12.17 3.20 1.67
N VAL A 149 12.70 2.55 2.72
CA VAL A 149 12.39 2.90 4.12
C VAL A 149 12.95 4.28 4.47
N GLU A 150 14.17 4.57 4.03
CA GLU A 150 14.83 5.88 4.20
C GLU A 150 14.06 6.97 3.45
N GLU A 151 13.72 6.73 2.18
CA GLU A 151 12.97 7.68 1.35
C GLU A 151 11.57 7.97 1.92
N ALA A 152 10.83 6.94 2.36
CA ALA A 152 9.52 7.13 2.97
C ALA A 152 9.62 7.95 4.26
N SER A 153 10.62 7.68 5.10
CA SER A 153 10.85 8.40 6.35
C SER A 153 11.25 9.87 6.13
N ALA A 154 12.02 10.14 5.08
CA ALA A 154 12.48 11.49 4.75
C ALA A 154 11.35 12.34 4.12
N ARG A 155 10.54 11.77 3.24
CA ARG A 155 9.56 12.49 2.41
C ARG A 155 8.19 12.60 3.04
N VAL A 156 7.84 11.68 3.96
CA VAL A 156 6.50 11.62 4.56
C VAL A 156 6.62 11.78 6.08
N ALA A 157 6.08 12.86 6.60
CA ALA A 157 6.12 13.15 8.03
C ALA A 157 5.42 12.02 8.83
N GLY A 158 6.07 11.55 9.88
CA GLY A 158 5.56 10.48 10.74
C GLY A 158 5.74 9.05 10.21
N ALA A 159 6.18 8.85 8.96
CA ALA A 159 6.33 7.50 8.39
C ALA A 159 7.36 6.65 9.16
N GLY A 160 8.47 7.23 9.58
CA GLY A 160 9.53 6.52 10.31
C GLY A 160 9.01 5.80 11.57
N VAL A 161 8.12 6.44 12.32
CA VAL A 161 7.54 5.86 13.55
C VAL A 161 6.77 4.56 13.26
N PHE A 162 5.99 4.53 12.17
CA PHE A 162 5.27 3.32 11.78
C PHE A 162 6.21 2.25 11.24
N LEU A 163 7.20 2.63 10.42
CA LEU A 163 8.14 1.71 9.81
C LEU A 163 9.04 1.00 10.83
N GLU A 164 9.41 1.66 11.93
CA GLU A 164 10.21 1.06 13.00
C GLU A 164 9.51 -0.13 13.68
N VAL A 165 8.18 -0.08 13.84
CA VAL A 165 7.41 -1.12 14.52
C VAL A 165 6.96 -2.26 13.60
N VAL A 166 7.09 -2.12 12.27
CA VAL A 166 6.69 -3.15 11.31
C VAL A 166 7.58 -4.39 11.44
N LYS A 167 6.94 -5.55 11.59
CA LYS A 167 7.60 -6.87 11.64
C LYS A 167 6.94 -7.84 10.64
N PRO A 168 7.73 -8.74 10.01
CA PRO A 168 9.20 -8.83 10.04
C PRO A 168 9.86 -7.66 9.29
N ALA A 169 11.16 -7.46 9.50
CA ALA A 169 11.89 -6.33 8.90
C ALA A 169 11.74 -6.23 7.36
N ARG A 170 11.65 -7.38 6.66
CA ARG A 170 11.40 -7.41 5.21
C ARG A 170 10.08 -6.75 4.80
N ALA A 171 9.06 -6.80 5.67
CA ALA A 171 7.77 -6.17 5.40
C ALA A 171 7.83 -4.64 5.45
N ARG A 172 8.90 -4.07 6.01
CA ARG A 172 9.10 -2.61 6.04
C ARG A 172 9.24 -2.02 4.65
N VAL A 173 9.83 -2.76 3.71
CA VAL A 173 9.98 -2.31 2.31
C VAL A 173 8.60 -2.18 1.65
N ASP A 174 7.77 -3.22 1.75
CA ASP A 174 6.42 -3.21 1.18
C ASP A 174 5.57 -2.08 1.81
N VAL A 175 5.70 -1.86 3.13
CA VAL A 175 4.99 -0.76 3.82
C VAL A 175 5.55 0.61 3.41
N ALA A 176 6.85 0.74 3.23
CA ALA A 176 7.47 1.99 2.77
C ALA A 176 7.04 2.32 1.33
N GLU A 177 6.96 1.33 0.45
CA GLU A 177 6.42 1.50 -0.91
C GLU A 177 4.96 1.97 -0.85
N ALA A 178 4.11 1.36 -0.03
CA ALA A 178 2.74 1.83 0.16
C ALA A 178 2.66 3.29 0.66
N VAL A 179 3.55 3.70 1.58
CA VAL A 179 3.65 5.10 2.04
C VAL A 179 4.00 6.04 0.90
N LEU A 180 4.98 5.68 0.07
CA LEU A 180 5.41 6.50 -1.08
C LEU A 180 4.33 6.58 -2.15
N VAL A 181 3.64 5.47 -2.45
CA VAL A 181 2.49 5.44 -3.38
C VAL A 181 1.39 6.38 -2.90
N ALA A 182 1.01 6.30 -1.62
CA ALA A 182 -0.02 7.16 -1.05
C ALA A 182 0.38 8.65 -1.09
N ALA A 183 1.65 8.95 -0.79
CA ALA A 183 2.18 10.31 -0.85
C ALA A 183 2.15 10.87 -2.29
N ALA A 184 2.51 10.06 -3.28
CA ALA A 184 2.47 10.45 -4.70
C ALA A 184 1.04 10.83 -5.14
N GLU A 185 0.02 10.07 -4.75
CA GLU A 185 -1.38 10.37 -5.06
C GLU A 185 -1.86 11.69 -4.44
N VAL A 186 -1.48 11.92 -3.20
CA VAL A 186 -1.82 13.17 -2.50
C VAL A 186 -1.16 14.37 -3.16
N LEU A 187 0.11 14.27 -3.53
CA LEU A 187 0.87 15.34 -4.18
C LEU A 187 0.37 15.63 -5.61
N ALA A 188 0.18 14.59 -6.42
CA ALA A 188 -0.32 14.74 -7.80
C ALA A 188 -1.72 15.39 -7.84
N SER A 189 -2.56 15.12 -6.86
CA SER A 189 -3.88 15.75 -6.77
C SER A 189 -3.80 17.23 -6.34
N ALA A 190 -2.71 17.66 -5.70
CA ALA A 190 -2.47 19.06 -5.38
C ALA A 190 -2.16 19.88 -6.64
N GLY A 191 -1.29 19.35 -7.50
CA GLY A 191 -0.92 20.01 -8.74
C GLY A 191 -2.09 20.21 -9.71
N ARG A 192 -3.01 19.23 -9.80
CA ARG A 192 -4.22 19.33 -10.64
C ARG A 192 -5.26 20.36 -10.16
N ALA A 193 -5.19 20.81 -8.93
CA ALA A 193 -6.12 21.80 -8.38
C ALA A 193 -5.60 23.24 -8.49
N ALA A 194 -4.34 23.41 -8.85
CA ALA A 194 -3.68 24.72 -8.97
C ALA A 194 -3.55 25.21 -10.42
N GLY A 195 -3.90 24.40 -11.42
CA GLY A 195 -3.96 24.74 -12.85
C GLY A 195 -5.39 24.76 -13.36
#